data_b77a1466a37e72547466340b970e1482
#
_entry.id   b77a1466a37e72547466340b970e1482
#
_cell.length_a   1.000
_cell.length_b   1.000
_cell.length_c   1.000
_cell.angle_alpha   90.00
_cell.angle_beta   90.00
_cell.angle_gamma   90.00
#
_symmetry.space_group_name_H-M   'P 1'
#
loop_
_entity.id
_entity.type
_entity.pdbx_description
1 polymer ?
#
loop_
_entity_poly.entity_id
_entity_poly.type
_entity_poly.pdbx_seq_one_letter_code
_entity_poly.pdbx_strand_id
1 'polypeptide(L)'
;EMCIRDRDKHACLYSTEEGITNMKKAIYPGSFDPLTFGHMDIINRASRIVDELVVGVLNNSAKNSLFSLEERVSMIEEMTKDIPNVTVASFDGLLVEFMNKIDASIIVRGLRAVTDFEYELQIAQANHVQDSNIETIFLTSDLSYSYLSSTIVKEFASYGGDISNFVPERFIERIYKKYENR
;
A
#
# COMPACT_ATOMS: atom_id res chain seq x y z
N GLU A 1 48.89 -13.59 23.81
CA GLU A 1 49.04 -12.23 23.22
C GLU A 1 48.24 -12.20 21.94
N MET A 2 46.99 -11.85 22.02
CA MET A 2 46.11 -11.81 20.88
C MET A 2 45.50 -10.42 20.76
N CYS A 3 46.07 -9.71 19.85
CA CYS A 3 45.52 -8.59 19.06
C CYS A 3 44.39 -7.76 19.68
N ILE A 4 44.75 -6.77 20.46
CA ILE A 4 43.95 -5.60 20.77
C ILE A 4 44.57 -4.39 20.04
N ARG A 5 44.71 -4.49 18.73
CA ARG A 5 45.32 -3.40 17.95
C ARG A 5 44.56 -2.94 16.70
N ASP A 6 43.36 -3.43 16.48
CA ASP A 6 42.59 -3.00 15.29
C ASP A 6 41.30 -2.30 15.62
N ARG A 7 41.10 -1.85 16.86
CA ARG A 7 39.87 -1.13 17.23
C ARG A 7 39.91 0.38 16.93
N ASP A 8 41.10 0.92 16.67
CA ASP A 8 41.27 2.37 16.54
C ASP A 8 41.30 2.88 15.08
N LYS A 9 41.24 1.99 14.10
CA LYS A 9 41.21 2.40 12.70
C LYS A 9 39.81 2.47 12.04
N HIS A 10 38.77 1.99 12.71
CA HIS A 10 37.39 2.15 12.24
C HIS A 10 36.63 3.32 12.86
N ALA A 11 37.21 4.01 13.82
CA ALA A 11 36.58 5.17 14.48
C ALA A 11 36.74 6.49 13.70
N CYS A 12 37.43 6.49 12.56
CA CYS A 12 37.73 7.71 11.82
C CYS A 12 36.99 7.88 10.49
N LEU A 13 35.93 7.10 10.26
CA LEU A 13 35.10 7.25 9.03
C LEU A 13 33.69 7.81 9.32
N TYR A 14 33.44 8.32 10.50
CA TYR A 14 32.29 9.19 10.74
C TYR A 14 32.69 10.66 10.75
N SER A 15 33.43 11.10 9.71
CA SER A 15 33.48 12.51 9.38
C SER A 15 32.14 12.88 8.77
N THR A 16 31.40 13.69 9.45
CA THR A 16 30.30 14.59 9.06
C THR A 16 30.29 14.93 7.57
N GLU A 17 29.77 14.03 6.74
CA GLU A 17 29.16 14.45 5.51
C GLU A 17 27.71 14.81 5.85
N GLU A 18 27.38 16.05 5.56
CA GLU A 18 26.04 16.64 5.72
C GLU A 18 24.99 15.66 5.18
N GLY A 19 24.05 15.29 6.03
CA GLY A 19 23.10 14.21 5.80
C GLY A 19 22.29 14.41 4.52
N ILE A 20 22.61 13.65 3.52
CA ILE A 20 21.62 13.19 2.56
C ILE A 20 20.77 12.20 3.35
N THR A 21 19.77 12.71 4.04
CA THR A 21 18.69 11.86 4.59
C THR A 21 18.03 11.24 3.37
N ASN A 22 18.38 9.98 3.09
CA ASN A 22 17.77 9.22 2.01
C ASN A 22 16.29 9.04 2.40
N MET A 23 15.41 9.89 1.88
CA MET A 23 13.98 9.88 2.20
C MET A 23 13.41 8.50 1.84
N LYS A 24 12.83 7.84 2.83
CA LYS A 24 12.18 6.55 2.64
C LYS A 24 10.82 6.76 2.01
N LYS A 25 10.80 6.77 0.68
CA LYS A 25 9.57 6.86 -0.09
C LYS A 25 9.07 5.47 -0.43
N ALA A 26 7.82 5.22 -0.06
CA ALA A 26 7.16 3.93 -0.27
C ALA A 26 5.91 4.06 -1.12
N ILE A 27 5.53 2.95 -1.77
CA ILE A 27 4.24 2.82 -2.42
C ILE A 27 3.42 1.71 -1.76
N TYR A 28 2.13 1.96 -1.55
CA TYR A 28 1.13 0.95 -1.23
C TYR A 28 0.23 0.74 -2.45
N PRO A 29 0.50 -0.27 -3.29
CA PRO A 29 -0.26 -0.48 -4.52
C PRO A 29 -1.50 -1.34 -4.27
N GLY A 30 -2.59 -1.02 -4.96
CA GLY A 30 -3.82 -1.80 -4.88
C GLY A 30 -4.88 -1.36 -5.89
N SER A 31 -5.96 -2.15 -5.96
CA SER A 31 -7.14 -1.77 -6.77
C SER A 31 -8.07 -0.82 -6.02
N PHE A 32 -8.20 -0.97 -4.70
CA PHE A 32 -9.05 -0.19 -3.80
C PHE A 32 -10.50 -0.05 -4.31
N ASP A 33 -11.10 -1.16 -4.71
CA ASP A 33 -12.40 -1.22 -5.38
C ASP A 33 -13.45 -2.04 -4.59
N PRO A 34 -14.06 -1.45 -3.54
CA PRO A 34 -13.79 -0.15 -2.93
C PRO A 34 -12.66 -0.15 -1.88
N LEU A 35 -12.31 1.04 -1.40
CA LEU A 35 -11.48 1.24 -0.20
C LEU A 35 -12.19 0.66 1.03
N THR A 36 -11.45 -0.07 1.89
CA THR A 36 -11.98 -0.73 3.09
C THR A 36 -11.23 -0.27 4.33
N PHE A 37 -11.77 -0.58 5.53
CA PHE A 37 -11.06 -0.33 6.80
C PHE A 37 -9.72 -1.07 6.87
N GLY A 38 -9.62 -2.27 6.27
CA GLY A 38 -8.35 -3.00 6.19
C GLY A 38 -7.28 -2.26 5.38
N HIS A 39 -7.67 -1.60 4.28
CA HIS A 39 -6.75 -0.74 3.53
C HIS A 39 -6.33 0.49 4.36
N MET A 40 -7.27 1.11 5.08
CA MET A 40 -6.97 2.27 5.92
C MET A 40 -6.04 1.93 7.09
N ASP A 41 -6.18 0.73 7.69
CA ASP A 41 -5.24 0.24 8.72
C ASP A 41 -3.81 0.21 8.18
N ILE A 42 -3.61 -0.40 7.02
CA ILE A 42 -2.28 -0.48 6.38
C ILE A 42 -1.75 0.93 6.03
N ILE A 43 -2.57 1.81 5.44
CA ILE A 43 -2.16 3.19 5.10
C ILE A 43 -1.71 3.94 6.35
N ASN A 44 -2.51 3.91 7.43
CA ASN A 44 -2.20 4.61 8.68
C ASN A 44 -0.93 4.09 9.35
N ARG A 45 -0.65 2.80 9.25
CA ARG A 45 0.54 2.19 9.86
C ARG A 45 1.77 2.40 8.98
N ALA A 46 1.63 2.25 7.66
CA ALA A 46 2.71 2.49 6.72
C ALA A 46 3.19 3.95 6.77
N SER A 47 2.26 4.92 6.83
CA SER A 47 2.60 6.35 6.89
C SER A 47 3.46 6.74 8.11
N ARG A 48 3.47 5.92 9.18
CA ARG A 48 4.28 6.18 10.39
C ARG A 48 5.70 5.64 10.30
N ILE A 49 6.00 4.78 9.33
CA ILE A 49 7.30 4.10 9.20
C ILE A 49 8.11 4.56 7.99
N VAL A 50 7.51 5.39 7.13
CA VAL A 50 8.17 5.98 5.96
C VAL A 50 8.02 7.50 5.97
N ASP A 51 8.92 8.19 5.26
CA ASP A 51 8.88 9.65 5.17
C ASP A 51 7.80 10.14 4.21
N GLU A 52 7.55 9.38 3.12
CA GLU A 52 6.48 9.62 2.14
C GLU A 52 5.84 8.29 1.74
N LEU A 53 4.52 8.22 1.76
CA LEU A 53 3.74 7.07 1.30
C LEU A 53 2.87 7.48 0.11
N VAL A 54 3.08 6.83 -1.03
CA VAL A 54 2.21 6.95 -2.20
C VAL A 54 1.21 5.79 -2.19
N VAL A 55 -0.09 6.08 -2.15
CA VAL A 55 -1.13 5.07 -2.37
C VAL A 55 -1.33 4.95 -3.88
N GLY A 56 -0.84 3.85 -4.45
CA GLY A 56 -0.83 3.62 -5.90
C GLY A 56 -2.08 2.88 -6.36
N VAL A 57 -2.98 3.57 -7.05
CA VAL A 57 -4.22 2.97 -7.58
C VAL A 57 -3.94 2.37 -8.95
N LEU A 58 -3.93 1.03 -9.02
CA LEU A 58 -3.70 0.33 -10.28
C LEU A 58 -4.92 0.45 -11.19
N ASN A 59 -4.70 0.95 -12.40
CA ASN A 59 -5.67 0.92 -13.48
C ASN A 59 -5.54 -0.42 -14.23
N ASN A 60 -6.37 -1.39 -13.91
CA ASN A 60 -6.40 -2.67 -14.60
C ASN A 60 -7.62 -2.73 -15.53
N SER A 61 -7.42 -2.42 -16.79
CA SER A 61 -8.47 -2.43 -17.82
C SER A 61 -9.11 -3.81 -18.07
N ALA A 62 -8.44 -4.90 -17.67
CA ALA A 62 -8.96 -6.26 -17.78
C ALA A 62 -9.94 -6.63 -16.66
N LYS A 63 -10.03 -5.84 -15.58
CA LYS A 63 -10.97 -6.08 -14.47
C LYS A 63 -12.18 -5.15 -14.59
N ASN A 64 -13.39 -5.73 -14.51
CA ASN A 64 -14.62 -4.97 -14.32
C ASN A 64 -14.66 -4.40 -12.89
N SER A 65 -14.10 -3.22 -12.70
CA SER A 65 -14.15 -2.51 -11.43
C SER A 65 -15.56 -1.99 -11.13
N LEU A 66 -15.95 -1.95 -9.87
CA LEU A 66 -17.22 -1.35 -9.43
C LEU A 66 -17.19 0.17 -9.56
N PHE A 67 -16.05 0.76 -9.21
CA PHE A 67 -15.78 2.20 -9.28
C PHE A 67 -14.79 2.51 -10.40
N SER A 68 -14.96 3.68 -11.05
CA SER A 68 -13.98 4.18 -12.01
C SER A 68 -12.64 4.46 -11.33
N LEU A 69 -11.58 4.66 -12.09
CA LEU A 69 -10.27 5.00 -11.55
C LEU A 69 -10.33 6.30 -10.74
N GLU A 70 -10.99 7.32 -11.28
CA GLU A 70 -11.16 8.64 -10.67
C GLU A 70 -11.94 8.55 -9.35
N GLU A 71 -13.01 7.75 -9.32
CA GLU A 71 -13.79 7.51 -8.10
C GLU A 71 -12.95 6.86 -7.01
N ARG A 72 -12.13 5.85 -7.37
CA ARG A 72 -11.25 5.15 -6.41
C ARG A 72 -10.16 6.08 -5.86
N VAL A 73 -9.54 6.88 -6.71
CA VAL A 73 -8.56 7.90 -6.30
C VAL A 73 -9.21 8.88 -5.34
N SER A 74 -10.35 9.47 -5.72
CA SER A 74 -11.08 10.44 -4.89
C SER A 74 -11.47 9.87 -3.52
N MET A 75 -11.92 8.61 -3.46
CA MET A 75 -12.27 7.94 -2.18
C MET A 75 -11.06 7.83 -1.25
N ILE A 76 -9.88 7.55 -1.80
CA ILE A 76 -8.65 7.46 -1.00
C ILE A 76 -8.21 8.86 -0.54
N GLU A 77 -8.22 9.85 -1.43
CA GLU A 77 -7.88 11.25 -1.10
C GLU A 77 -8.78 11.79 0.01
N GLU A 78 -10.10 11.54 -0.06
CA GLU A 78 -11.05 11.92 0.99
C GLU A 78 -10.68 11.35 2.38
N MET A 79 -10.11 10.15 2.42
CA MET A 79 -9.77 9.44 3.67
C MET A 79 -8.37 9.75 4.17
N THR A 80 -7.47 10.19 3.30
CA THR A 80 -6.06 10.42 3.64
C THR A 80 -5.68 11.89 3.76
N LYS A 81 -6.61 12.81 3.50
CA LYS A 81 -6.39 14.28 3.49
C LYS A 81 -5.72 14.82 4.77
N ASP A 82 -5.96 14.18 5.91
CA ASP A 82 -5.41 14.59 7.21
C ASP A 82 -4.10 13.87 7.55
N ILE A 83 -3.54 13.07 6.63
CA ILE A 83 -2.26 12.38 6.78
C ILE A 83 -1.21 13.08 5.89
N PRO A 84 -0.36 13.92 6.46
CA PRO A 84 0.42 14.90 5.70
C PRO A 84 1.46 14.30 4.75
N ASN A 85 1.94 13.09 5.03
CA ASN A 85 2.94 12.40 4.23
C ASN A 85 2.35 11.31 3.32
N VAL A 86 1.02 11.31 3.11
CA VAL A 86 0.34 10.39 2.18
C VAL A 86 -0.12 11.14 0.95
N THR A 87 0.23 10.64 -0.21
CA THR A 87 -0.24 11.10 -1.51
C THR A 87 -0.93 9.95 -2.26
N VAL A 88 -1.80 10.28 -3.21
CA VAL A 88 -2.51 9.30 -4.03
C VAL A 88 -2.13 9.49 -5.48
N ALA A 89 -1.81 8.40 -6.17
CA ALA A 89 -1.51 8.44 -7.58
C ALA A 89 -2.08 7.20 -8.29
N SER A 90 -2.49 7.34 -9.52
CA SER A 90 -2.88 6.22 -10.37
C SER A 90 -1.74 5.82 -11.30
N PHE A 91 -1.69 4.55 -11.66
CA PHE A 91 -0.70 4.05 -12.62
C PHE A 91 -1.24 2.89 -13.45
N ASP A 92 -0.64 2.73 -14.62
CA ASP A 92 -0.85 1.63 -15.56
C ASP A 92 0.46 0.86 -15.73
N GLY A 93 0.39 -0.41 -16.09
CA GLY A 93 1.54 -1.23 -16.41
C GLY A 93 2.26 -1.79 -15.18
N LEU A 94 3.58 -1.90 -15.28
CA LEU A 94 4.40 -2.53 -14.23
C LEU A 94 4.63 -1.59 -13.04
N LEU A 95 4.48 -2.14 -11.84
CA LEU A 95 4.70 -1.42 -10.60
C LEU A 95 6.13 -0.86 -10.51
N VAL A 96 7.13 -1.65 -10.91
CA VAL A 96 8.54 -1.26 -10.90
C VAL A 96 8.81 -0.03 -11.77
N GLU A 97 8.21 0.06 -12.96
CA GLU A 97 8.33 1.23 -13.84
C GLU A 97 7.72 2.48 -13.21
N PHE A 98 6.58 2.32 -12.54
CA PHE A 98 5.95 3.43 -11.84
C PHE A 98 6.79 3.88 -10.63
N MET A 99 7.35 2.96 -9.86
CA MET A 99 8.22 3.27 -8.73
C MET A 99 9.44 4.08 -9.15
N ASN A 100 10.08 3.71 -10.25
CA ASN A 100 11.21 4.46 -10.81
C ASN A 100 10.83 5.89 -11.24
N LYS A 101 9.59 6.10 -11.75
CA LYS A 101 9.09 7.44 -12.11
C LYS A 101 8.87 8.35 -10.90
N ILE A 102 8.51 7.76 -9.76
CA ILE A 102 8.22 8.52 -8.52
C ILE A 102 9.38 8.50 -7.52
N ASP A 103 10.52 7.88 -7.88
CA ASP A 103 11.69 7.72 -7.01
C ASP A 103 11.35 7.02 -5.67
N ALA A 104 10.58 5.93 -5.74
CA ALA A 104 10.23 5.10 -4.61
C ALA A 104 11.00 3.77 -4.65
N SER A 105 11.52 3.34 -3.50
CA SER A 105 12.29 2.09 -3.38
C SER A 105 11.63 1.05 -2.47
N ILE A 106 10.51 1.36 -1.84
CA ILE A 106 9.84 0.49 -0.88
C ILE A 106 8.42 0.19 -1.35
N ILE A 107 8.05 -1.08 -1.43
CA ILE A 107 6.67 -1.52 -1.61
C ILE A 107 6.11 -1.93 -0.25
N VAL A 108 4.95 -1.42 0.10
CA VAL A 108 4.19 -1.89 1.27
C VAL A 108 3.08 -2.80 0.81
N ARG A 109 2.95 -3.97 1.45
CA ARG A 109 1.88 -4.94 1.19
C ARG A 109 1.21 -5.34 2.51
N GLY A 110 -0.12 -5.39 2.48
CA GLY A 110 -0.91 -5.90 3.61
C GLY A 110 -1.11 -7.41 3.48
N LEU A 111 -0.86 -8.15 4.56
CA LEU A 111 -1.10 -9.60 4.64
C LEU A 111 -2.25 -9.90 5.60
N ARG A 112 -3.25 -10.66 5.15
CA ARG A 112 -4.43 -11.05 5.94
C ARG A 112 -4.36 -12.50 6.40
N ALA A 113 -3.85 -13.39 5.55
CA ALA A 113 -3.78 -14.82 5.81
C ALA A 113 -2.52 -15.44 5.19
N VAL A 114 -2.22 -16.68 5.61
CA VAL A 114 -1.06 -17.42 5.08
C VAL A 114 -1.15 -17.64 3.56
N THR A 115 -2.35 -17.85 3.04
CA THR A 115 -2.61 -18.04 1.60
C THR A 115 -2.31 -16.78 0.77
N ASP A 116 -2.49 -15.58 1.34
CA ASP A 116 -2.12 -14.33 0.67
C ASP A 116 -0.59 -14.21 0.60
N PHE A 117 0.13 -14.69 1.63
CA PHE A 117 1.58 -14.54 1.75
C PHE A 117 2.34 -15.22 0.61
N GLU A 118 1.98 -16.43 0.22
CA GLU A 118 2.67 -17.15 -0.84
C GLU A 118 2.66 -16.38 -2.17
N TYR A 119 1.50 -15.86 -2.55
CA TYR A 119 1.35 -15.05 -3.76
C TYR A 119 2.10 -13.72 -3.66
N GLU A 120 1.96 -13.01 -2.55
CA GLU A 120 2.60 -11.73 -2.33
C GLU A 120 4.13 -11.86 -2.27
N LEU A 121 4.66 -12.96 -1.71
CA LEU A 121 6.08 -13.27 -1.71
C LEU A 121 6.62 -13.49 -3.14
N GLN A 122 5.89 -14.23 -3.99
CA GLN A 122 6.27 -14.42 -5.37
C GLN A 122 6.32 -13.09 -6.14
N ILE A 123 5.34 -12.23 -5.94
CA ILE A 123 5.32 -10.89 -6.57
C ILE A 123 6.46 -10.02 -6.05
N ALA A 124 6.78 -10.05 -4.74
CA ALA A 124 7.89 -9.32 -4.17
C ALA A 124 9.23 -9.76 -4.77
N GLN A 125 9.45 -11.06 -4.88
CA GLN A 125 10.64 -11.63 -5.52
C GLN A 125 10.73 -11.22 -7.00
N ALA A 126 9.62 -11.26 -7.73
CA ALA A 126 9.58 -10.86 -9.14
C ALA A 126 9.93 -9.37 -9.31
N ASN A 127 9.40 -8.49 -8.45
CA ASN A 127 9.74 -7.07 -8.47
C ASN A 127 11.22 -6.83 -8.17
N HIS A 128 11.78 -7.52 -7.16
CA HIS A 128 13.20 -7.42 -6.81
C HIS A 128 14.14 -7.92 -7.94
N VAL A 129 13.73 -8.95 -8.70
CA VAL A 129 14.46 -9.40 -9.90
C VAL A 129 14.44 -8.34 -11.01
N GLN A 130 13.36 -7.58 -11.15
CA GLN A 130 13.27 -6.48 -12.12
C GLN A 130 14.13 -5.28 -11.72
N ASP A 131 14.16 -4.95 -10.42
CA ASP A 131 15.01 -3.89 -9.87
C ASP A 131 15.43 -4.25 -8.44
N SER A 132 16.72 -4.54 -8.28
CA SER A 132 17.30 -4.97 -6.99
C SER A 132 17.34 -3.87 -5.91
N ASN A 133 17.06 -2.62 -6.26
CA ASN A 133 16.94 -1.52 -5.29
C ASN A 133 15.55 -1.44 -4.65
N ILE A 134 14.59 -2.21 -5.17
CA ILE A 134 13.22 -2.23 -4.66
C ILE A 134 13.09 -3.34 -3.60
N GLU A 135 12.64 -2.94 -2.41
CA GLU A 135 12.35 -3.83 -1.29
C GLU A 135 10.86 -3.86 -0.97
N THR A 136 10.37 -5.01 -0.49
CA THR A 136 8.97 -5.16 -0.09
C THR A 136 8.84 -5.37 1.42
N ILE A 137 8.02 -4.55 2.05
CA ILE A 137 7.67 -4.66 3.46
C ILE A 137 6.26 -5.22 3.57
N PHE A 138 6.11 -6.29 4.35
CA PHE A 138 4.82 -6.90 4.65
C PHE A 138 4.32 -6.42 6.01
N LEU A 139 3.13 -5.83 6.04
CA LEU A 139 2.40 -5.49 7.25
C LEU A 139 1.24 -6.47 7.43
N THR A 140 1.18 -7.16 8.56
CA THR A 140 0.02 -7.98 8.89
C THR A 140 -1.18 -7.08 9.17
N SER A 141 -2.34 -7.41 8.60
CA SER A 141 -3.60 -6.71 8.90
C SER A 141 -3.95 -6.84 10.37
N ASP A 142 -4.64 -5.85 10.93
CA ASP A 142 -5.27 -5.98 12.23
C ASP A 142 -6.24 -7.17 12.23
N LEU A 143 -6.35 -7.88 13.36
CA LEU A 143 -7.21 -9.04 13.50
C LEU A 143 -8.68 -8.71 13.20
N SER A 144 -9.11 -7.49 13.52
CA SER A 144 -10.46 -7.00 13.23
C SER A 144 -10.77 -6.90 11.73
N TYR A 145 -9.74 -6.86 10.87
CA TYR A 145 -9.87 -6.72 9.43
C TYR A 145 -9.28 -7.89 8.63
N SER A 146 -8.82 -8.93 9.30
CA SER A 146 -8.16 -10.08 8.66
C SER A 146 -9.04 -10.83 7.65
N TYR A 147 -10.35 -10.83 7.85
CA TYR A 147 -11.33 -11.41 6.92
C TYR A 147 -11.74 -10.47 5.78
N LEU A 148 -11.41 -9.17 5.89
CA LEU A 148 -11.98 -8.14 5.05
C LEU A 148 -11.25 -8.03 3.70
N SER A 149 -12.02 -8.01 2.61
CA SER A 149 -11.54 -7.69 1.27
C SER A 149 -12.57 -6.89 0.49
N SER A 150 -12.13 -6.17 -0.55
CA SER A 150 -13.05 -5.47 -1.46
C SER A 150 -14.02 -6.44 -2.16
N THR A 151 -13.62 -7.70 -2.38
CA THR A 151 -14.48 -8.74 -2.97
C THR A 151 -15.63 -9.07 -2.03
N ILE A 152 -15.35 -9.28 -0.74
CA ILE A 152 -16.39 -9.53 0.28
C ILE A 152 -17.34 -8.33 0.38
N VAL A 153 -16.82 -7.11 0.41
CA VAL A 153 -17.67 -5.90 0.43
C VAL A 153 -18.62 -5.88 -0.76
N LYS A 154 -18.09 -6.13 -1.97
CA LYS A 154 -18.91 -6.17 -3.19
C LYS A 154 -19.97 -7.25 -3.16
N GLU A 155 -19.63 -8.43 -2.68
CA GLU A 155 -20.55 -9.54 -2.55
C GLU A 155 -21.70 -9.20 -1.60
N PHE A 156 -21.38 -8.76 -0.37
CA PHE A 156 -22.42 -8.38 0.60
C PHE A 156 -23.30 -7.23 0.08
N ALA A 157 -22.70 -6.19 -0.48
CA ALA A 157 -23.46 -5.05 -1.01
C ALA A 157 -24.38 -5.46 -2.15
N SER A 158 -23.98 -6.41 -3.01
CA SER A 158 -24.79 -6.88 -4.14
C SER A 158 -26.09 -7.57 -3.72
N TYR A 159 -26.13 -8.12 -2.50
CA TYR A 159 -27.30 -8.73 -1.90
C TYR A 159 -28.01 -7.83 -0.89
N GLY A 160 -27.62 -6.55 -0.78
CA GLY A 160 -28.21 -5.62 0.19
C GLY A 160 -27.82 -5.90 1.65
N GLY A 161 -26.76 -6.69 1.88
CA GLY A 161 -26.24 -6.99 3.21
C GLY A 161 -25.53 -5.78 3.84
N ASP A 162 -25.50 -5.70 5.17
CA ASP A 162 -24.86 -4.61 5.91
C ASP A 162 -23.33 -4.63 5.70
N ILE A 163 -22.79 -3.50 5.25
CA ILE A 163 -21.35 -3.27 5.01
C ILE A 163 -20.74 -2.20 5.91
N SER A 164 -21.47 -1.76 6.94
CA SER A 164 -21.05 -0.69 7.85
C SER A 164 -19.76 -0.98 8.62
N ASN A 165 -19.46 -2.25 8.88
CA ASN A 165 -18.22 -2.69 9.51
C ASN A 165 -17.05 -2.93 8.52
N PHE A 166 -17.28 -2.73 7.23
CA PHE A 166 -16.29 -3.05 6.19
C PHE A 166 -15.67 -1.82 5.57
N VAL A 167 -16.47 -0.74 5.44
CA VAL A 167 -16.08 0.49 4.74
C VAL A 167 -16.47 1.73 5.53
N PRO A 168 -15.77 2.87 5.32
CA PRO A 168 -16.19 4.14 5.91
C PRO A 168 -17.64 4.49 5.55
N GLU A 169 -18.40 5.00 6.54
CA GLU A 169 -19.84 5.32 6.43
C GLU A 169 -20.18 6.13 5.18
N ARG A 170 -19.36 7.12 4.85
CA ARG A 170 -19.53 8.00 3.67
C ARG A 170 -19.53 7.29 2.33
N PHE A 171 -19.06 6.03 2.26
CA PHE A 171 -19.00 5.25 1.02
C PHE A 171 -20.15 4.23 0.90
N ILE A 172 -20.86 3.94 1.98
CA ILE A 172 -21.91 2.93 2.02
C ILE A 172 -22.98 3.19 0.95
N GLU A 173 -23.56 4.40 0.96
CA GLU A 173 -24.58 4.78 -0.03
C GLU A 173 -24.03 4.77 -1.46
N ARG A 174 -22.78 5.24 -1.66
CA ARG A 174 -22.12 5.23 -2.99
C ARG A 174 -21.95 3.81 -3.51
N ILE A 175 -21.66 2.84 -2.62
CA ILE A 175 -21.49 1.42 -2.98
C ILE A 175 -22.85 0.83 -3.37
N TYR A 176 -23.91 1.02 -2.57
CA TYR A 176 -25.24 0.48 -2.89
C TYR A 176 -25.81 1.04 -4.20
N LYS A 177 -25.65 2.33 -4.48
CA LYS A 177 -26.08 2.94 -5.75
C LYS A 177 -25.46 2.30 -6.99
N LYS A 178 -24.28 1.69 -6.88
CA LYS A 178 -23.67 0.96 -8.01
C LYS A 178 -24.40 -0.34 -8.33
N TYR A 179 -25.21 -0.87 -7.43
CA TYR A 179 -25.99 -2.09 -7.63
C TYR A 179 -27.46 -1.83 -7.96
N GLU A 180 -28.02 -0.68 -7.56
CA GLU A 180 -29.39 -0.29 -7.91
C GLU A 180 -29.58 -0.06 -9.41
N ASN A 181 -28.51 0.26 -10.15
CA ASN A 181 -28.51 0.56 -11.58
C ASN A 181 -28.02 -0.61 -12.45
N ARG A 182 -27.98 -1.83 -11.90
CA ARG A 182 -27.59 -3.06 -12.63
C ARG A 182 -28.79 -4.03 -12.78
#